data_bdc1d890d159ebd1d8577b0a9a2b8535
#
_entry.id   bdc1d890d159ebd1d8577b0a9a2b8535
#
_cell.length_a   1.000
_cell.length_b   1.000
_cell.length_c   1.000
_cell.angle_alpha   90.00
_cell.angle_beta   90.00
_cell.angle_gamma   90.00
#
_symmetry.space_group_name_H-M   'P 1'
#
loop_
_entity.id
_entity.type
_entity.pdbx_description
1 polymer ?
#
loop_
_entity_poly.entity_id
_entity_poly.type
_entity_poly.pdbx_seq_one_letter_code
_entity_poly.pdbx_strand_id
1 'polypeptide(L)'
;MANSTHSSQVQTVLTYIRNQIDSGRLQPGDRLPAERRLAEQLGVGRAYVRTAFQKLEFYGIVKTYPQSGTVIAEHTAQVLEGLISDVLQIDGFDFYSLVHVRV
;
A
#
# COMPACT_ATOMS: atom_id res chain seq x y z
N MET A 1 21.10 -5.22 -7.53
CA MET A 1 20.06 -5.42 -8.44
C MET A 1 19.06 -4.32 -8.46
N ALA A 2 18.99 -3.68 -9.61
CA ALA A 2 18.15 -2.51 -9.75
C ALA A 2 16.69 -2.82 -9.50
N ASN A 3 16.24 -3.99 -9.95
CA ASN A 3 14.85 -4.36 -9.77
C ASN A 3 14.47 -4.53 -8.31
N SER A 4 15.39 -5.09 -7.54
CA SER A 4 15.14 -5.26 -6.12
C SER A 4 14.96 -3.93 -5.41
N THR A 5 15.78 -2.95 -5.80
CA THR A 5 15.69 -1.64 -5.19
C THR A 5 14.34 -0.99 -5.47
N HIS A 6 13.87 -1.08 -6.70
CA HIS A 6 12.59 -0.49 -7.06
C HIS A 6 11.44 -1.17 -6.33
N SER A 7 11.41 -2.50 -6.37
CA SER A 7 10.38 -3.23 -5.66
C SER A 7 10.43 -2.95 -4.18
N SER A 8 11.64 -2.84 -3.64
CA SER A 8 11.80 -2.59 -2.23
C SER A 8 11.18 -1.27 -1.81
N GLN A 9 11.34 -0.22 -2.62
CA GLN A 9 10.76 1.06 -2.28
C GLN A 9 9.24 1.03 -2.36
N VAL A 10 8.69 0.38 -3.38
CA VAL A 10 7.24 0.23 -3.48
C VAL A 10 6.73 -0.56 -2.28
N GLN A 11 7.41 -1.62 -1.91
CA GLN A 11 6.99 -2.43 -0.77
C GLN A 11 7.07 -1.65 0.53
N THR A 12 8.05 -0.77 0.66
CA THR A 12 8.13 0.07 1.84
C THR A 12 6.87 0.89 2.01
N VAL A 13 6.39 1.47 0.92
CA VAL A 13 5.16 2.27 0.98
C VAL A 13 3.96 1.39 1.30
N LEU A 14 3.84 0.25 0.62
CA LEU A 14 2.70 -0.63 0.85
C LEU A 14 2.67 -1.15 2.27
N THR A 15 3.82 -1.53 2.80
CA THR A 15 3.91 -2.02 4.17
C THR A 15 3.55 -0.94 5.17
N TYR A 16 4.02 0.27 4.90
CA TYR A 16 3.68 1.38 5.78
C TYR A 16 2.17 1.60 5.85
N ILE A 17 1.53 1.62 4.69
CA ILE A 17 0.08 1.85 4.65
C ILE A 17 -0.65 0.70 5.33
N ARG A 18 -0.22 -0.54 5.07
CA ARG A 18 -0.85 -1.68 5.72
C ARG A 18 -0.75 -1.57 7.24
N ASN A 19 0.41 -1.19 7.73
CA ASN A 19 0.59 -1.07 9.18
C ASN A 19 -0.28 0.03 9.75
N GLN A 20 -0.46 1.12 9.02
CA GLN A 20 -1.32 2.20 9.47
C GLN A 20 -2.77 1.75 9.56
N ILE A 21 -3.20 0.93 8.62
CA ILE A 21 -4.57 0.42 8.63
C ILE A 21 -4.72 -0.61 9.74
N ASP A 22 -3.77 -1.51 9.88
CA ASP A 22 -3.84 -2.54 10.91
C ASP A 22 -3.85 -1.97 12.31
N SER A 23 -3.13 -0.89 12.51
CA SER A 23 -3.04 -0.26 13.83
C SER A 23 -4.23 0.66 14.12
N GLY A 24 -5.09 0.87 13.16
CA GLY A 24 -6.24 1.74 13.34
C GLY A 24 -5.95 3.20 13.11
N ARG A 25 -4.73 3.56 12.72
CA ARG A 25 -4.42 4.96 12.45
C ARG A 25 -5.02 5.47 11.17
N LEU A 26 -5.21 4.57 10.20
CA LEU A 26 -5.93 4.88 8.99
C LEU A 26 -7.16 3.98 8.93
N GLN A 27 -8.32 4.59 8.88
CA GLN A 27 -9.57 3.87 8.86
C GLN A 27 -10.30 4.15 7.56
N PRO A 28 -11.31 3.33 7.23
CA PRO A 28 -12.09 3.58 6.02
C PRO A 28 -12.58 5.02 6.00
N GLY A 29 -12.38 5.65 4.86
CA GLY A 29 -12.74 7.06 4.70
C GLY A 29 -11.64 8.03 5.03
N ASP A 30 -10.59 7.59 5.69
CA ASP A 30 -9.48 8.48 6.02
C ASP A 30 -8.65 8.78 4.79
N ARG A 31 -8.06 9.96 4.77
CA ARG A 31 -7.24 10.39 3.66
C ARG A 31 -5.80 9.98 3.87
N LEU A 32 -5.17 9.48 2.81
CA LEU A 32 -3.74 9.19 2.84
C LEU A 32 -2.95 10.48 2.72
N PRO A 33 -1.73 10.51 3.24
CA PRO A 33 -0.87 11.67 3.03
C PRO A 33 -0.61 11.87 1.54
N ALA A 34 -0.29 13.10 1.16
CA ALA A 34 0.06 13.39 -0.21
C ALA A 34 1.32 12.62 -0.59
N GLU A 35 1.43 12.29 -1.88
CA GLU A 35 2.57 11.53 -2.37
C GLU A 35 3.89 12.15 -1.95
N ARG A 36 4.00 13.45 -2.11
CA ARG A 36 5.24 14.13 -1.81
C ARG A 36 5.59 14.03 -0.33
N ARG A 37 4.61 14.23 0.52
CA ARG A 37 4.85 14.16 1.95
C ARG A 37 5.23 12.76 2.38
N LEU A 38 4.54 11.76 1.85
CA LEU A 38 4.84 10.40 2.21
C LEU A 38 6.22 9.99 1.70
N ALA A 39 6.58 10.45 0.51
CA ALA A 39 7.90 10.17 -0.03
C ALA A 39 8.98 10.71 0.89
N GLU A 40 8.81 11.93 1.36
CA GLU A 40 9.78 12.52 2.27
C GLU A 40 9.83 11.77 3.59
N GLN A 41 8.67 11.42 4.10
CA GLN A 41 8.59 10.74 5.39
C GLN A 41 9.26 9.37 5.35
N LEU A 42 9.10 8.65 4.27
CA LEU A 42 9.63 7.29 4.16
C LEU A 42 10.99 7.22 3.49
N GLY A 43 11.46 8.34 2.97
CA GLY A 43 12.76 8.33 2.31
C GLY A 43 12.76 7.58 1.00
N VAL A 44 11.65 7.59 0.27
CA VAL A 44 11.56 6.92 -1.03
C VAL A 44 11.22 7.93 -2.10
N GLY A 45 11.39 7.52 -3.35
CA GLY A 45 11.07 8.40 -4.46
C GLY A 45 9.57 8.59 -4.62
N ARG A 46 9.16 9.77 -5.08
CA ARG A 46 7.74 10.05 -5.28
C ARG A 46 7.09 9.11 -6.28
N ALA A 47 7.86 8.72 -7.30
CA ALA A 47 7.33 7.80 -8.30
C ALA A 47 6.95 6.46 -7.68
N TYR A 48 7.70 6.04 -6.68
CA TYR A 48 7.40 4.77 -6.02
C TYR A 48 6.16 4.88 -5.13
N VAL A 49 5.96 6.05 -4.52
CA VAL A 49 4.72 6.27 -3.79
C VAL A 49 3.53 6.22 -4.73
N ARG A 50 3.66 6.88 -5.89
CA ARG A 50 2.59 6.87 -6.87
C ARG A 50 2.28 5.45 -7.33
N THR A 51 3.33 4.67 -7.61
CA THR A 51 3.14 3.29 -8.03
C THR A 51 2.40 2.50 -6.96
N ALA A 52 2.78 2.67 -5.70
CA ALA A 52 2.12 1.97 -4.61
C ALA A 52 0.65 2.37 -4.53
N PHE A 53 0.37 3.66 -4.63
CA PHE A 53 -1.02 4.13 -4.60
C PHE A 53 -1.83 3.55 -5.74
N GLN A 54 -1.24 3.49 -6.93
CA GLN A 54 -1.94 2.92 -8.08
C GLN A 54 -2.25 1.45 -7.88
N LYS A 55 -1.34 0.71 -7.28
CA LYS A 55 -1.60 -0.69 -6.98
C LYS A 55 -2.73 -0.84 -5.98
N LEU A 56 -2.72 -0.03 -4.94
CA LEU A 56 -3.78 -0.09 -3.94
C LEU A 56 -5.13 0.29 -4.54
N GLU A 57 -5.12 1.25 -5.45
CA GLU A 57 -6.35 1.65 -6.11
C GLU A 57 -6.86 0.55 -7.04
N PHE A 58 -5.96 -0.11 -7.73
CA PHE A 58 -6.33 -1.20 -8.61
C PHE A 58 -7.06 -2.30 -7.84
N TYR A 59 -6.61 -2.57 -6.61
CA TYR A 59 -7.24 -3.60 -5.79
C TYR A 59 -8.43 -3.08 -4.99
N GLY A 60 -8.76 -1.81 -5.13
CA GLY A 60 -9.93 -1.27 -4.43
C GLY A 60 -9.71 -0.95 -2.97
N ILE A 61 -8.47 -0.93 -2.52
CA ILE A 61 -8.17 -0.61 -1.13
C ILE A 61 -8.26 0.89 -0.89
N VAL A 62 -7.92 1.68 -1.90
CA VAL A 62 -8.03 3.12 -1.82
C VAL A 62 -8.75 3.65 -3.05
N LYS A 63 -9.27 4.87 -2.95
CA LYS A 63 -9.90 5.56 -4.07
C LYS A 63 -9.36 6.98 -4.14
N THR A 64 -9.11 7.45 -5.34
CA THR A 64 -8.60 8.79 -5.56
C THR A 64 -9.71 9.68 -6.10
N TYR A 65 -9.90 10.81 -5.45
CA TYR A 65 -10.88 11.80 -5.86
C TYR A 65 -10.14 13.06 -6.27
N PRO A 66 -10.54 13.68 -7.38
CA PRO A 66 -9.77 14.81 -7.93
C PRO A 66 -9.51 15.93 -6.96
N GLN A 67 -10.44 16.18 -6.06
CA GLN A 67 -10.31 17.31 -5.15
C GLN A 67 -10.02 16.92 -3.73
N SER A 68 -10.25 15.67 -3.39
CA SER A 68 -10.10 15.21 -2.01
C SER A 68 -8.86 14.35 -1.78
N GLY A 69 -8.18 13.98 -2.84
CA GLY A 69 -7.02 13.14 -2.72
C GLY A 69 -7.38 11.66 -2.61
N THR A 70 -6.50 10.90 -2.05
CA THR A 70 -6.66 9.45 -1.95
C THR A 70 -7.15 9.07 -0.56
N VAL A 71 -8.21 8.29 -0.51
CA VAL A 71 -8.82 7.88 0.75
C VAL A 71 -8.92 6.36 0.82
N ILE A 72 -8.99 5.84 2.04
CA ILE A 72 -9.17 4.41 2.28
C ILE A 72 -10.61 4.04 1.93
N ALA A 73 -10.77 2.99 1.14
CA ALA A 73 -12.09 2.53 0.73
C ALA A 73 -12.84 1.94 1.92
N GLU A 74 -14.16 1.93 1.82
CA GLU A 74 -14.98 1.56 2.96
C GLU A 74 -14.93 0.10 3.33
N HIS A 75 -14.72 -0.77 2.37
CA HIS A 75 -14.74 -2.20 2.65
C HIS A 75 -13.34 -2.79 2.80
N THR A 76 -12.38 -1.91 3.01
CA THR A 76 -10.98 -2.32 3.05
C THR A 76 -10.71 -3.34 4.14
N ALA A 77 -11.34 -3.18 5.29
CA ALA A 77 -11.02 -4.05 6.43
C ALA A 77 -11.24 -5.52 6.12
N GLN A 78 -12.24 -5.84 5.31
CA GLN A 78 -12.56 -7.22 5.05
C GLN A 78 -11.63 -7.90 4.07
N VAL A 79 -11.06 -7.14 3.15
CA VAL A 79 -10.25 -7.74 2.10
C VAL A 79 -8.78 -7.39 2.23
N LEU A 80 -8.46 -6.54 3.17
CA LEU A 80 -7.14 -5.94 3.24
C LEU A 80 -6.03 -6.97 3.33
N GLU A 81 -6.17 -7.93 4.22
CA GLU A 81 -5.08 -8.86 4.43
C GLU A 81 -4.77 -9.66 3.17
N GLY A 82 -5.81 -10.15 2.51
CA GLY A 82 -5.59 -10.91 1.30
C GLY A 82 -5.08 -10.06 0.17
N LEU A 83 -5.68 -8.90 -0.04
CA LEU A 83 -5.33 -8.07 -1.18
C LEU A 83 -3.96 -7.44 -1.03
N ILE A 84 -3.62 -6.95 0.13
CA ILE A 84 -2.32 -6.36 0.32
C ILE A 84 -1.24 -7.43 0.23
N SER A 85 -1.51 -8.61 0.77
CA SER A 85 -0.55 -9.71 0.64
C SER A 85 -0.32 -10.05 -0.83
N ASP A 86 -1.38 -10.07 -1.63
CA ASP A 86 -1.25 -10.33 -3.05
C ASP A 86 -0.44 -9.25 -3.75
N VAL A 87 -0.68 -8.00 -3.42
CA VAL A 87 0.07 -6.91 -4.01
C VAL A 87 1.55 -7.02 -3.66
N LEU A 88 1.85 -7.32 -2.42
CA LEU A 88 3.23 -7.48 -2.00
C LEU A 88 3.88 -8.65 -2.69
N GLN A 89 3.14 -9.72 -2.88
CA GLN A 89 3.69 -10.87 -3.56
C GLN A 89 3.96 -10.58 -5.03
N ILE A 90 3.08 -9.84 -5.67
CA ILE A 90 3.27 -9.47 -7.06
C ILE A 90 4.56 -8.71 -7.23
N ASP A 91 4.94 -7.94 -6.23
CA ASP A 91 6.16 -7.16 -6.27
C ASP A 91 7.38 -7.95 -5.81
N GLY A 92 7.23 -9.26 -5.64
CA GLY A 92 8.33 -10.08 -5.24
C GLY A 92 8.47 -10.33 -3.76
N PHE A 93 7.52 -9.85 -3.00
CA PHE A 93 7.55 -10.03 -1.56
C PHE A 93 7.00 -11.41 -1.21
N ASP A 94 7.69 -12.11 -0.35
CA ASP A 94 7.40 -13.51 -0.05
C ASP A 94 6.48 -13.70 1.14
N PHE A 95 5.92 -12.63 1.63
CA PHE A 95 5.09 -12.67 2.83
C PHE A 95 3.88 -13.56 2.67
N TYR A 96 3.23 -13.46 1.53
CA TYR A 96 2.01 -14.22 1.30
C TYR A 96 2.27 -15.72 1.29
N SER A 97 3.38 -16.12 0.71
CA SER A 97 3.72 -17.53 0.67
C SER A 97 3.81 -18.13 2.06
N LEU A 98 4.44 -17.40 2.96
CA LEU A 98 4.58 -17.89 4.32
C LEU A 98 3.24 -18.02 5.01
N VAL A 99 2.39 -17.05 4.83
CA VAL A 99 1.07 -17.08 5.45
C VAL A 99 0.23 -18.18 4.83
N HIS A 100 0.29 -18.30 3.52
CA HIS A 100 -0.53 -19.26 2.81
C HIS A 100 -0.21 -20.70 3.19
N VAL A 101 1.04 -20.97 3.38
CA VAL A 101 1.47 -22.32 3.69
C VAL A 101 0.85 -22.84 4.98
N ARG A 102 0.58 -21.95 5.88
CA ARG A 102 0.04 -22.37 7.16
C ARG A 102 -1.46 -22.55 7.15
N VAL A 103 -2.09 -22.19 6.07
CA VAL A 103 -3.51 -22.44 5.94
C VAL A 103 -3.74 -23.83 5.42
#